data_4e86363d4c70f1f0252c0dca94f66ade
#
_entry.id   4e86363d4c70f1f0252c0dca94f66ade
#
_cell.length_a   1.000
_cell.length_b   1.000
_cell.length_c   1.000
_cell.angle_alpha   90.00
_cell.angle_beta   90.00
_cell.angle_gamma   90.00
#
_symmetry.space_group_name_H-M   'P 1'
#
loop_
_entity.id
_entity.type
_entity.pdbx_description
1 polymer ?
#
loop_
_entity_poly.entity_id
_entity_poly.type
_entity_poly.pdbx_seq_one_letter_code
_entity_poly.pdbx_strand_id
1 'polypeptide(L)'
;APAKDEFTVLRGLCGLQAQFYGNCLHALRLRCGKAPDEDILRTSTVKTWTLRGTLHLIAQSDLPLFLYNGRSHFLRPCDTMENDDHLSAARKRELAAIILDAAQSGCGDREELRLICREHGMSANEEQSAFDPWGGLLRALCESGVLCHTAQQKKAFRPCPPFAPMTKADALRALMRRYLTHYGPVTVQDAAYFFGLPQRELLPLIESLSPREFVCEGKTFYRLDDINII
;
A
#
# COMPACT_ATOMS: atom_id res chain seq x y z
N ALA A 1 14.00 -20.77 10.92
CA ALA A 1 15.21 -20.24 10.26
C ALA A 1 14.95 -18.80 9.83
N PRO A 2 15.96 -17.92 9.70
CA PRO A 2 15.80 -16.58 9.13
C PRO A 2 15.29 -16.64 7.67
N ALA A 3 14.54 -15.64 7.26
CA ALA A 3 14.11 -15.50 5.87
C ALA A 3 15.33 -15.28 4.96
N LYS A 4 15.24 -15.77 3.71
CA LYS A 4 16.33 -15.69 2.73
C LYS A 4 16.74 -14.24 2.44
N ASP A 5 15.75 -13.36 2.29
CA ASP A 5 15.94 -11.94 1.94
C ASP A 5 14.73 -11.11 2.38
N GLU A 6 14.85 -9.78 2.23
CA GLU A 6 13.84 -8.80 2.56
C GLU A 6 12.57 -8.99 1.74
N PHE A 7 12.68 -9.39 0.47
CA PHE A 7 11.53 -9.59 -0.42
C PHE A 7 10.71 -10.81 -0.03
N THR A 8 11.34 -11.88 0.45
CA THR A 8 10.67 -13.04 1.03
C THR A 8 9.79 -12.60 2.21
N VAL A 9 10.30 -11.74 3.09
CA VAL A 9 9.52 -11.18 4.21
C VAL A 9 8.38 -10.31 3.73
N LEU A 10 8.65 -9.35 2.83
CA LEU A 10 7.64 -8.43 2.32
C LEU A 10 6.50 -9.17 1.62
N ARG A 11 6.82 -10.16 0.79
CA ARG A 11 5.82 -10.97 0.08
C ARG A 11 5.02 -11.86 1.02
N GLY A 12 5.69 -12.54 1.94
CA GLY A 12 5.05 -13.42 2.91
C GLY A 12 4.10 -12.68 3.84
N LEU A 13 4.46 -11.46 4.25
CA LEU A 13 3.63 -10.65 5.13
C LEU A 13 2.63 -9.75 4.38
N CYS A 14 2.50 -9.87 3.06
CA CYS A 14 1.68 -8.98 2.24
C CYS A 14 2.03 -7.50 2.46
N GLY A 15 3.33 -7.19 2.51
CA GLY A 15 3.86 -5.88 2.86
C GLY A 15 4.05 -5.66 4.36
N LEU A 16 4.87 -4.69 4.71
CA LEU A 16 5.08 -4.25 6.09
C LEU A 16 4.49 -2.86 6.28
N GLN A 17 3.71 -2.66 7.34
CA GLN A 17 3.18 -1.35 7.67
C GLN A 17 4.34 -0.35 7.87
N ALA A 18 4.34 0.74 7.10
CA ALA A 18 5.45 1.67 6.95
C ALA A 18 5.11 3.10 7.38
N GLN A 19 4.10 3.28 8.24
CA GLN A 19 3.78 4.57 8.84
C GLN A 19 5.02 5.13 9.54
N PHE A 20 5.77 4.27 10.24
CA PHE A 20 7.07 4.54 10.82
C PHE A 20 8.10 3.63 10.14
N TYR A 21 8.90 4.20 9.24
CA TYR A 21 9.83 3.42 8.41
C TYR A 21 10.86 2.63 9.22
N GLY A 22 11.34 3.19 10.34
CA GLY A 22 12.24 2.50 11.25
C GLY A 22 11.69 1.17 11.79
N ASN A 23 10.36 1.07 11.98
CA ASN A 23 9.73 -0.19 12.38
C ASN A 23 9.78 -1.26 11.28
N CYS A 24 9.73 -0.85 9.99
CA CYS A 24 9.94 -1.77 8.87
C CYS A 24 11.35 -2.33 8.88
N LEU A 25 12.38 -1.47 9.03
CA LEU A 25 13.78 -1.89 9.09
C LEU A 25 14.00 -2.87 10.26
N HIS A 26 13.45 -2.57 11.43
CA HIS A 26 13.50 -3.45 12.58
C HIS A 26 12.83 -4.80 12.31
N ALA A 27 11.63 -4.79 11.73
CA ALA A 27 10.90 -6.00 11.39
C ALA A 27 11.63 -6.88 10.36
N LEU A 28 12.28 -6.26 9.36
CA LEU A 28 13.13 -6.96 8.39
C LEU A 28 14.36 -7.54 9.06
N ARG A 29 15.06 -6.75 9.89
CA ARG A 29 16.24 -7.23 10.64
C ARG A 29 15.95 -8.47 11.48
N LEU A 30 14.83 -8.45 12.23
CA LEU A 30 14.44 -9.59 13.06
C LEU A 30 14.19 -10.85 12.23
N ARG A 31 13.58 -10.72 11.06
CA ARG A 31 13.18 -11.87 10.23
C ARG A 31 14.30 -12.38 9.32
N CYS A 32 15.16 -11.49 8.84
CA CYS A 32 16.31 -11.88 8.01
C CYS A 32 17.56 -12.21 8.83
N GLY A 33 17.59 -11.93 10.14
CA GLY A 33 18.74 -12.15 10.99
C GLY A 33 19.94 -11.24 10.73
N LYS A 34 19.77 -10.22 9.85
CA LYS A 34 20.80 -9.24 9.45
C LYS A 34 20.18 -7.86 9.23
N ALA A 35 21.02 -6.83 9.22
CA ALA A 35 20.56 -5.50 8.82
C ALA A 35 20.08 -5.52 7.36
N PRO A 36 18.91 -4.91 7.05
CA PRO A 36 18.43 -4.81 5.69
C PRO A 36 19.34 -3.89 4.86
N ASP A 37 19.44 -4.19 3.57
CA ASP A 37 20.13 -3.35 2.61
C ASP A 37 19.21 -2.20 2.19
N GLU A 38 19.45 -1.00 2.73
CA GLU A 38 18.60 0.16 2.48
C GLU A 38 18.66 0.67 1.04
N ASP A 39 19.78 0.44 0.31
CA ASP A 39 19.90 0.81 -1.11
C ASP A 39 19.01 -0.10 -1.96
N ILE A 40 19.02 -1.41 -1.68
CA ILE A 40 18.11 -2.36 -2.33
C ILE A 40 16.67 -2.01 -2.00
N LEU A 41 16.35 -1.69 -0.75
CA LEU A 41 15.00 -1.30 -0.37
C LEU A 41 14.56 -0.04 -1.11
N ARG A 42 15.42 0.96 -1.23
CA ARG A 42 15.12 2.23 -1.91
C ARG A 42 14.83 2.04 -3.40
N THR A 43 15.56 1.15 -4.07
CA THR A 43 15.46 0.94 -5.53
C THR A 43 14.39 -0.08 -5.93
N SER A 44 14.15 -1.08 -5.09
CA SER A 44 13.34 -2.25 -5.47
C SER A 44 12.05 -2.42 -4.64
N THR A 45 11.77 -1.47 -3.75
CA THR A 45 10.51 -1.43 -3.00
C THR A 45 9.74 -0.12 -3.25
N VAL A 46 8.46 -0.15 -2.91
CA VAL A 46 7.56 1.00 -2.96
C VAL A 46 6.89 1.13 -1.60
N LYS A 47 6.84 2.37 -1.09
CA LYS A 47 6.04 2.70 0.07
C LYS A 47 4.80 3.46 -0.39
N THR A 48 3.62 2.90 -0.19
CA THR A 48 2.35 3.49 -0.66
C THR A 48 1.17 3.03 0.19
N TRP A 49 0.01 3.68 -0.01
CA TRP A 49 -1.24 3.23 0.60
C TRP A 49 -1.71 1.93 -0.05
N THR A 50 -1.99 0.93 0.77
CA THR A 50 -2.39 -0.40 0.31
C THR A 50 -3.60 -0.92 1.11
N LEU A 51 -3.46 -2.04 1.81
CA LEU A 51 -4.54 -2.64 2.59
C LEU A 51 -5.06 -1.68 3.67
N ARG A 52 -6.37 -1.61 3.85
CA ARG A 52 -7.06 -0.77 4.82
C ARG A 52 -6.74 0.73 4.71
N GLY A 53 -6.19 1.18 3.57
CA GLY A 53 -5.78 2.57 3.40
C GLY A 53 -4.64 3.00 4.31
N THR A 54 -3.75 2.09 4.72
CA THR A 54 -2.54 2.39 5.49
C THR A 54 -1.29 2.28 4.62
N LEU A 55 -0.23 3.00 5.01
CA LEU A 55 1.05 2.96 4.31
C LEU A 55 1.77 1.64 4.56
N HIS A 56 2.16 0.95 3.49
CA HIS A 56 2.98 -0.25 3.55
C HIS A 56 4.22 -0.12 2.66
N LEU A 57 5.29 -0.79 3.08
CA LEU A 57 6.43 -1.10 2.25
C LEU A 57 6.16 -2.45 1.57
N ILE A 58 6.21 -2.46 0.25
CA ILE A 58 5.97 -3.64 -0.59
C ILE A 58 7.09 -3.81 -1.61
N ALA A 59 7.30 -5.00 -2.12
CA ALA A 59 8.16 -5.20 -3.27
C ALA A 59 7.57 -4.47 -4.49
N GLN A 60 8.38 -3.83 -5.31
CA GLN A 60 7.91 -3.12 -6.51
C GLN A 60 7.13 -4.04 -7.46
N SER A 61 7.55 -5.29 -7.61
CA SER A 61 6.86 -6.30 -8.41
C SER A 61 5.44 -6.63 -7.92
N ASP A 62 5.11 -6.28 -6.69
CA ASP A 62 3.80 -6.55 -6.09
C ASP A 62 2.82 -5.37 -6.24
N LEU A 63 3.21 -4.27 -6.89
CA LEU A 63 2.32 -3.15 -7.18
C LEU A 63 0.96 -3.58 -7.77
N PRO A 64 0.90 -4.49 -8.76
CA PRO A 64 -0.37 -4.96 -9.32
C PRO A 64 -1.31 -5.60 -8.31
N LEU A 65 -0.76 -6.24 -7.27
CA LEU A 65 -1.54 -6.90 -6.22
C LEU A 65 -2.19 -5.90 -5.26
N PHE A 66 -1.60 -4.72 -5.08
CA PHE A 66 -2.05 -3.74 -4.10
C PHE A 66 -2.77 -2.54 -4.74
N LEU A 67 -2.40 -2.18 -5.97
CA LEU A 67 -3.03 -1.09 -6.73
C LEU A 67 -3.87 -1.64 -7.89
N TYR A 68 -4.70 -2.65 -7.60
CA TYR A 68 -5.57 -3.30 -8.58
C TYR A 68 -6.80 -2.47 -8.92
N ASN A 69 -7.40 -2.72 -10.08
CA ASN A 69 -8.64 -2.08 -10.52
C ASN A 69 -9.83 -2.46 -9.63
N GLY A 70 -10.67 -1.48 -9.29
CA GLY A 70 -11.84 -1.70 -8.45
C GLY A 70 -11.53 -1.86 -6.96
N ARG A 71 -10.33 -1.47 -6.53
CA ARG A 71 -9.97 -1.38 -5.13
C ARG A 71 -10.88 -0.35 -4.44
N SER A 72 -11.44 -0.72 -3.29
CA SER A 72 -12.26 0.17 -2.48
C SER A 72 -11.84 0.09 -1.03
N HIS A 73 -11.70 1.22 -0.41
CA HIS A 73 -11.57 1.43 1.02
C HIS A 73 -12.00 2.85 1.31
N PHE A 74 -12.11 3.22 2.57
CA PHE A 74 -12.55 4.56 2.91
C PHE A 74 -11.55 5.61 2.41
N LEU A 75 -12.04 6.52 1.56
CA LEU A 75 -11.34 7.71 1.09
C LEU A 75 -12.19 8.93 1.41
N ARG A 76 -11.57 9.97 1.95
CA ARG A 76 -12.22 11.28 2.11
C ARG A 76 -12.25 11.98 0.74
N PRO A 77 -13.16 12.95 0.51
CA PRO A 77 -13.19 13.71 -0.76
C PRO A 77 -11.83 14.32 -1.15
N CYS A 78 -11.05 14.83 -0.18
CA CYS A 78 -9.70 15.35 -0.44
C CYS A 78 -8.69 14.27 -0.89
N ASP A 79 -8.93 12.99 -0.59
CA ASP A 79 -8.08 11.86 -0.96
C ASP A 79 -8.42 11.28 -2.34
N THR A 80 -9.28 11.95 -3.11
CA THR A 80 -9.72 11.56 -4.46
C THR A 80 -9.45 12.65 -5.48
N MET A 81 -9.60 12.33 -6.76
CA MET A 81 -9.52 13.32 -7.86
C MET A 81 -10.86 14.04 -8.13
N GLU A 82 -11.90 13.72 -7.37
CA GLU A 82 -13.21 14.38 -7.45
C GLU A 82 -13.19 15.73 -6.72
N ASN A 83 -14.27 16.51 -6.91
CA ASN A 83 -14.44 17.77 -6.19
C ASN A 83 -14.47 17.52 -4.67
N ASP A 84 -13.91 18.47 -3.93
CA ASP A 84 -14.10 18.60 -2.48
C ASP A 84 -14.43 20.05 -2.09
N ASP A 85 -14.48 20.33 -0.79
CA ASP A 85 -14.88 21.65 -0.28
C ASP A 85 -13.90 22.78 -0.64
N HIS A 86 -12.66 22.44 -1.02
CA HIS A 86 -11.58 23.41 -1.29
C HIS A 86 -11.04 23.34 -2.71
N LEU A 87 -11.16 22.20 -3.39
CA LEU A 87 -10.58 21.93 -4.69
C LEU A 87 -11.60 21.32 -5.66
N SER A 88 -11.74 21.93 -6.83
CA SER A 88 -12.43 21.28 -7.94
C SER A 88 -11.57 20.17 -8.55
N ALA A 89 -12.22 19.19 -9.18
CA ALA A 89 -11.52 18.13 -9.90
C ALA A 89 -10.60 18.65 -11.01
N ALA A 90 -10.97 19.77 -11.65
CA ALA A 90 -10.13 20.44 -12.64
C ALA A 90 -8.84 20.99 -12.01
N ARG A 91 -8.98 21.68 -10.88
CA ARG A 91 -7.83 22.23 -10.16
C ARG A 91 -6.94 21.16 -9.57
N LYS A 92 -7.51 20.05 -9.08
CA LYS A 92 -6.73 18.87 -8.66
C LYS A 92 -5.88 18.32 -9.80
N ARG A 93 -6.41 18.24 -11.02
CA ARG A 93 -5.63 17.80 -12.20
C ARG A 93 -4.47 18.74 -12.52
N GLU A 94 -4.68 20.06 -12.43
CA GLU A 94 -3.61 21.04 -12.64
C GLU A 94 -2.49 20.88 -11.60
N LEU A 95 -2.84 20.87 -10.32
CA LEU A 95 -1.87 20.68 -9.23
C LEU A 95 -1.18 19.32 -9.33
N ALA A 96 -1.90 18.27 -9.72
CA ALA A 96 -1.33 16.95 -9.94
C ALA A 96 -0.26 16.93 -11.04
N ALA A 97 -0.48 17.66 -12.13
CA ALA A 97 0.52 17.80 -13.21
C ALA A 97 1.80 18.50 -12.69
N ILE A 98 1.64 19.60 -11.95
CA ILE A 98 2.75 20.34 -11.34
C ILE A 98 3.55 19.43 -10.38
N ILE A 99 2.86 18.71 -9.50
CA ILE A 99 3.47 17.79 -8.54
C ILE A 99 4.23 16.67 -9.25
N LEU A 100 3.65 16.11 -10.32
CA LEU A 100 4.29 15.03 -11.08
C LEU A 100 5.55 15.53 -11.80
N ASP A 101 5.49 16.68 -12.44
CA ASP A 101 6.64 17.30 -13.12
C ASP A 101 7.78 17.58 -12.13
N ALA A 102 7.48 18.16 -10.98
CA ALA A 102 8.45 18.37 -9.91
C ALA A 102 9.07 17.06 -9.41
N ALA A 103 8.25 16.03 -9.17
CA ALA A 103 8.73 14.73 -8.72
C ALA A 103 9.60 14.02 -9.78
N GLN A 104 9.30 14.19 -11.08
CA GLN A 104 10.12 13.68 -12.19
C GLN A 104 11.47 14.40 -12.28
N SER A 105 11.51 15.68 -11.92
CA SER A 105 12.73 16.49 -11.85
C SER A 105 13.53 16.25 -10.56
N GLY A 106 13.09 15.33 -9.70
CA GLY A 106 13.77 14.98 -8.44
C GLY A 106 13.34 15.79 -7.22
N CYS A 107 12.44 16.77 -7.36
CA CYS A 107 11.87 17.54 -6.26
C CYS A 107 10.68 16.78 -5.67
N GLY A 108 10.95 15.86 -4.76
CA GLY A 108 9.91 14.97 -4.20
C GLY A 108 9.60 15.21 -2.73
N ASP A 109 10.31 16.11 -2.05
CA ASP A 109 10.01 16.43 -0.66
C ASP A 109 8.64 17.11 -0.53
N ARG A 110 7.87 16.72 0.49
CA ARG A 110 6.51 17.21 0.65
C ARG A 110 6.42 18.73 0.79
N GLU A 111 7.37 19.34 1.50
CA GLU A 111 7.38 20.78 1.71
C GLU A 111 7.82 21.53 0.44
N GLU A 112 8.78 20.96 -0.31
CA GLU A 112 9.18 21.49 -1.61
C GLU A 112 8.02 21.45 -2.61
N LEU A 113 7.32 20.33 -2.72
CA LEU A 113 6.13 20.19 -3.57
C LEU A 113 5.04 21.22 -3.20
N ARG A 114 4.85 21.48 -1.90
CA ARG A 114 3.91 22.47 -1.41
C ARG A 114 4.29 23.89 -1.85
N LEU A 115 5.57 24.24 -1.72
CA LEU A 115 6.09 25.54 -2.17
C LEU A 115 5.94 25.73 -3.67
N ILE A 116 6.31 24.74 -4.47
CA ILE A 116 6.14 24.75 -5.92
C ILE A 116 4.66 24.98 -6.31
N CYS A 117 3.72 24.28 -5.67
CA CYS A 117 2.30 24.49 -5.92
C CYS A 117 1.85 25.92 -5.55
N ARG A 118 2.38 26.52 -4.48
CA ARG A 118 2.12 27.92 -4.11
C ARG A 118 2.62 28.88 -5.17
N GLU A 119 3.83 28.68 -5.70
CA GLU A 119 4.40 29.47 -6.79
C GLU A 119 3.53 29.41 -8.05
N HIS A 120 2.79 28.30 -8.25
CA HIS A 120 1.79 28.12 -9.31
C HIS A 120 0.36 28.51 -8.89
N GLY A 121 0.25 29.40 -7.91
CA GLY A 121 -1.01 30.02 -7.51
C GLY A 121 -1.94 29.17 -6.65
N MET A 122 -1.43 28.15 -5.95
CA MET A 122 -2.22 27.42 -4.96
C MET A 122 -2.51 28.32 -3.76
N SER A 123 -3.79 28.54 -3.47
CA SER A 123 -4.25 29.32 -2.32
C SER A 123 -4.12 28.52 -1.00
N ALA A 124 -4.20 29.22 0.13
CA ALA A 124 -4.16 28.61 1.45
C ALA A 124 -5.33 27.63 1.69
N ASN A 125 -6.51 27.88 1.12
CA ASN A 125 -7.65 26.98 1.23
C ASN A 125 -7.44 25.70 0.40
N GLU A 126 -6.95 25.84 -0.83
CA GLU A 126 -6.63 24.69 -1.69
C GLU A 126 -5.54 23.81 -1.05
N GLU A 127 -4.57 24.42 -0.38
CA GLU A 127 -3.50 23.71 0.30
C GLU A 127 -4.02 22.78 1.41
N GLN A 128 -5.07 23.17 2.14
CA GLN A 128 -5.67 22.34 3.19
C GLN A 128 -6.16 21.00 2.66
N SER A 129 -6.68 20.98 1.42
CA SER A 129 -7.09 19.75 0.77
C SER A 129 -5.92 19.05 0.08
N ALA A 130 -5.15 19.78 -0.74
CA ALA A 130 -4.06 19.17 -1.53
C ALA A 130 -2.98 18.53 -0.66
N PHE A 131 -2.62 19.20 0.44
CA PHE A 131 -1.59 18.79 1.37
C PHE A 131 -2.13 18.47 2.77
N ASP A 132 -3.30 17.80 2.84
CA ASP A 132 -3.84 17.30 4.11
C ASP A 132 -2.82 16.39 4.83
N PRO A 133 -2.58 16.56 6.14
CA PRO A 133 -1.57 15.79 6.87
C PRO A 133 -1.72 14.26 6.77
N TRP A 134 -2.93 13.78 6.55
CA TRP A 134 -3.28 12.36 6.48
C TRP A 134 -3.49 11.84 5.06
N GLY A 135 -3.37 12.70 4.06
CA GLY A 135 -3.56 12.28 2.68
C GLY A 135 -3.62 13.44 1.68
N GLY A 136 -4.84 13.82 1.29
CA GLY A 136 -5.09 14.85 0.29
C GLY A 136 -4.74 14.40 -1.13
N LEU A 137 -4.45 15.36 -2.00
CA LEU A 137 -4.11 15.10 -3.40
C LEU A 137 -2.91 14.17 -3.55
N LEU A 138 -1.91 14.26 -2.66
CA LEU A 138 -0.76 13.37 -2.67
C LEU A 138 -1.18 11.90 -2.45
N ARG A 139 -2.17 11.66 -1.59
CA ARG A 139 -2.73 10.33 -1.41
C ARG A 139 -3.50 9.88 -2.65
N ALA A 140 -4.32 10.74 -3.24
CA ALA A 140 -5.04 10.44 -4.48
C ALA A 140 -4.09 10.00 -5.60
N LEU A 141 -2.95 10.68 -5.75
CA LEU A 141 -1.91 10.33 -6.73
C LEU A 141 -1.21 9.00 -6.40
N CYS A 142 -0.99 8.70 -5.12
CA CYS A 142 -0.44 7.40 -4.73
C CYS A 142 -1.45 6.27 -4.89
N GLU A 143 -2.72 6.50 -4.55
CA GLU A 143 -3.81 5.53 -4.71
C GLU A 143 -4.05 5.17 -6.18
N SER A 144 -3.85 6.12 -7.09
CA SER A 144 -3.94 5.91 -8.54
C SER A 144 -2.67 5.34 -9.18
N GLY A 145 -1.59 5.17 -8.42
CA GLY A 145 -0.32 4.65 -8.94
C GLY A 145 0.47 5.64 -9.78
N VAL A 146 0.18 6.94 -9.69
CA VAL A 146 0.96 8.01 -10.35
C VAL A 146 2.22 8.33 -9.56
N LEU A 147 2.09 8.44 -8.24
CA LEU A 147 3.19 8.65 -7.31
C LEU A 147 3.32 7.48 -6.33
N CYS A 148 4.45 7.42 -5.66
CA CYS A 148 4.65 6.62 -4.47
C CYS A 148 5.62 7.34 -3.53
N HIS A 149 5.63 6.97 -2.25
CA HIS A 149 6.67 7.41 -1.34
C HIS A 149 7.98 6.70 -1.63
N THR A 150 9.09 7.39 -1.39
CA THR A 150 10.40 6.75 -1.29
C THR A 150 10.49 5.88 -0.03
N ALA A 151 11.26 4.80 -0.09
CA ALA A 151 11.52 3.91 1.04
C ALA A 151 12.54 4.55 1.99
N GLN A 152 12.08 5.53 2.78
CA GLN A 152 12.89 6.27 3.75
C GLN A 152 12.03 6.87 4.86
N GLN A 153 12.67 7.38 5.91
CA GLN A 153 11.97 8.00 7.04
C GLN A 153 11.29 9.33 6.65
N LYS A 154 11.94 10.17 5.88
CA LYS A 154 11.38 11.45 5.40
C LYS A 154 10.21 11.20 4.44
N LYS A 155 9.17 12.03 4.50
CA LYS A 155 8.06 11.98 3.55
C LYS A 155 8.51 12.63 2.24
N ALA A 156 8.95 11.80 1.32
CA ALA A 156 9.29 12.22 -0.04
C ALA A 156 8.57 11.31 -1.05
N PHE A 157 8.27 11.87 -2.20
CA PHE A 157 7.51 11.23 -3.28
C PHE A 157 8.39 11.11 -4.52
N ARG A 158 8.07 10.14 -5.34
CA ARG A 158 8.65 9.94 -6.66
C ARG A 158 7.58 9.40 -7.60
N PRO A 159 7.78 9.49 -8.92
CA PRO A 159 6.93 8.78 -9.86
C PRO A 159 6.85 7.31 -9.48
N CYS A 160 5.64 6.76 -9.51
CA CYS A 160 5.44 5.35 -9.26
C CYS A 160 6.05 4.55 -10.43
N PRO A 161 6.80 3.47 -10.19
CA PRO A 161 7.27 2.61 -11.26
C PRO A 161 6.11 2.08 -12.10
N PRO A 162 6.26 1.93 -13.42
CA PRO A 162 5.20 1.46 -14.28
C PRO A 162 4.78 0.03 -13.91
N PHE A 163 3.49 -0.25 -13.93
CA PHE A 163 2.91 -1.57 -13.72
C PHE A 163 1.57 -1.68 -14.45
N ALA A 164 1.13 -2.91 -14.73
CA ALA A 164 -0.20 -3.17 -15.26
C ALA A 164 -1.11 -3.61 -14.09
N PRO A 165 -2.17 -2.86 -13.74
CA PRO A 165 -3.09 -3.25 -12.69
C PRO A 165 -3.76 -4.60 -12.98
N MET A 166 -3.88 -5.44 -11.95
CA MET A 166 -4.65 -6.68 -12.01
C MET A 166 -6.16 -6.41 -11.86
N THR A 167 -6.98 -7.40 -12.17
CA THR A 167 -8.38 -7.38 -11.74
C THR A 167 -8.47 -7.51 -10.22
N LYS A 168 -9.56 -7.00 -9.63
CA LYS A 168 -9.83 -7.16 -8.18
C LYS A 168 -9.81 -8.64 -7.78
N ALA A 169 -10.42 -9.50 -8.59
CA ALA A 169 -10.52 -10.93 -8.31
C ALA A 169 -9.15 -11.61 -8.26
N ASP A 170 -8.30 -11.35 -9.26
CA ASP A 170 -6.97 -11.96 -9.34
C ASP A 170 -6.04 -11.45 -8.22
N ALA A 171 -6.05 -10.14 -7.98
CA ALA A 171 -5.26 -9.52 -6.92
C ALA A 171 -5.64 -10.06 -5.53
N LEU A 172 -6.94 -10.08 -5.21
CA LEU A 172 -7.42 -10.60 -3.93
C LEU A 172 -7.14 -12.10 -3.79
N ARG A 173 -7.28 -12.89 -4.87
CA ARG A 173 -6.95 -14.32 -4.84
C ARG A 173 -5.46 -14.55 -4.53
N ALA A 174 -4.57 -13.80 -5.17
CA ALA A 174 -3.13 -13.89 -4.92
C ALA A 174 -2.75 -13.45 -3.49
N LEU A 175 -3.31 -12.35 -3.01
CA LEU A 175 -3.09 -11.87 -1.65
C LEU A 175 -3.67 -12.83 -0.60
N MET A 176 -4.87 -13.39 -0.82
CA MET A 176 -5.50 -14.35 0.08
C MET A 176 -4.67 -15.63 0.17
N ARG A 177 -4.14 -16.13 -0.96
CA ARG A 177 -3.22 -17.27 -0.95
C ARG A 177 -2.01 -17.00 -0.04
N ARG A 178 -1.34 -15.85 -0.21
CA ARG A 178 -0.21 -15.45 0.65
C ARG A 178 -0.62 -15.35 2.12
N TYR A 179 -1.79 -14.76 2.40
CA TYR A 179 -2.29 -14.59 3.75
C TYR A 179 -2.54 -15.93 4.44
N LEU A 180 -3.25 -16.85 3.80
CA LEU A 180 -3.54 -18.18 4.36
C LEU A 180 -2.27 -19.02 4.53
N THR A 181 -1.27 -18.84 3.65
CA THR A 181 0.02 -19.54 3.73
C THR A 181 0.87 -19.05 4.91
N HIS A 182 0.94 -17.73 5.13
CA HIS A 182 1.91 -17.16 6.07
C HIS A 182 1.32 -16.73 7.42
N TYR A 183 0.01 -16.47 7.48
CA TYR A 183 -0.69 -16.11 8.72
C TYR A 183 -1.58 -17.24 9.27
N GLY A 184 -1.89 -18.25 8.42
CA GLY A 184 -2.75 -19.36 8.84
C GLY A 184 -2.20 -20.19 10.00
N PRO A 185 -3.07 -20.82 10.84
CA PRO A 185 -4.52 -20.86 10.65
C PRO A 185 -5.24 -19.59 11.13
N VAL A 186 -6.17 -19.09 10.34
CA VAL A 186 -6.93 -17.84 10.57
C VAL A 186 -8.41 -18.04 10.32
N THR A 187 -9.26 -17.24 10.98
CA THR A 187 -10.70 -17.24 10.72
C THR A 187 -11.05 -16.28 9.56
N VAL A 188 -12.26 -16.42 9.00
CA VAL A 188 -12.77 -15.44 8.04
C VAL A 188 -12.88 -14.02 8.65
N GLN A 189 -13.10 -13.92 9.96
CA GLN A 189 -13.12 -12.64 10.67
C GLN A 189 -11.75 -11.98 10.72
N ASP A 190 -10.69 -12.76 10.96
CA ASP A 190 -9.31 -12.25 10.91
C ASP A 190 -8.95 -11.76 9.50
N ALA A 191 -9.34 -12.52 8.48
CA ALA A 191 -9.18 -12.10 7.09
C ALA A 191 -9.95 -10.81 6.78
N ALA A 192 -11.20 -10.68 7.25
CA ALA A 192 -12.00 -9.48 7.07
C ALA A 192 -11.32 -8.25 7.70
N TYR A 193 -10.77 -8.40 8.89
CA TYR A 193 -9.99 -7.36 9.55
C TYR A 193 -8.70 -7.03 8.80
N PHE A 194 -7.97 -8.06 8.34
CA PHE A 194 -6.71 -7.89 7.63
C PHE A 194 -6.86 -7.19 6.28
N PHE A 195 -7.87 -7.58 5.49
CA PHE A 195 -8.13 -7.01 4.16
C PHE A 195 -8.96 -5.72 4.20
N GLY A 196 -9.68 -5.45 5.30
CA GLY A 196 -10.65 -4.36 5.39
C GLY A 196 -11.85 -4.57 4.49
N LEU A 197 -12.25 -5.83 4.25
CA LEU A 197 -13.36 -6.24 3.39
C LEU A 197 -14.39 -7.07 4.17
N PRO A 198 -15.67 -7.06 3.75
CA PRO A 198 -16.70 -7.84 4.40
C PRO A 198 -16.44 -9.35 4.31
N GLN A 199 -16.78 -10.11 5.37
CA GLN A 199 -16.64 -11.58 5.38
C GLN A 199 -17.34 -12.26 4.20
N ARG A 200 -18.52 -11.75 3.78
CA ARG A 200 -19.29 -12.26 2.64
C ARG A 200 -18.53 -12.21 1.30
N GLU A 201 -17.57 -11.30 1.15
CA GLU A 201 -16.71 -11.23 -0.04
C GLU A 201 -15.51 -12.19 0.07
N LEU A 202 -15.03 -12.42 1.29
CA LEU A 202 -13.80 -13.17 1.53
C LEU A 202 -14.04 -14.68 1.69
N LEU A 203 -15.15 -15.10 2.29
CA LEU A 203 -15.43 -16.53 2.51
C LEU A 203 -15.43 -17.34 1.20
N PRO A 204 -16.16 -16.95 0.13
CA PRO A 204 -16.10 -17.67 -1.14
C PRO A 204 -14.70 -17.68 -1.76
N LEU A 205 -13.91 -16.62 -1.54
CA LEU A 205 -12.54 -16.55 -2.01
C LEU A 205 -11.64 -17.53 -1.25
N ILE A 206 -11.76 -17.63 0.08
CA ILE A 206 -11.04 -18.60 0.91
C ILE A 206 -11.37 -20.02 0.45
N GLU A 207 -12.66 -20.37 0.34
CA GLU A 207 -13.14 -21.68 -0.08
C GLU A 207 -12.62 -22.07 -1.48
N SER A 208 -12.56 -21.10 -2.41
CA SER A 208 -12.03 -21.32 -3.76
C SER A 208 -10.55 -21.72 -3.82
N LEU A 209 -9.81 -21.52 -2.74
CA LEU A 209 -8.41 -21.90 -2.60
C LEU A 209 -8.24 -23.31 -2.01
N SER A 210 -9.34 -23.98 -1.63
CA SER A 210 -9.34 -25.32 -1.01
C SER A 210 -8.38 -25.43 0.18
N PRO A 211 -8.48 -24.55 1.19
CA PRO A 211 -7.62 -24.59 2.36
C PRO A 211 -7.93 -25.81 3.24
N ARG A 212 -6.99 -26.18 4.09
CA ARG A 212 -7.30 -27.04 5.24
C ARG A 212 -8.16 -26.28 6.24
N GLU A 213 -9.14 -26.96 6.79
CA GLU A 213 -10.04 -26.44 7.81
C GLU A 213 -9.73 -27.07 9.17
N PHE A 214 -9.77 -26.25 10.20
CA PHE A 214 -9.62 -26.67 11.59
C PHE A 214 -10.75 -26.09 12.41
N VAL A 215 -11.40 -26.88 13.23
CA VAL A 215 -12.45 -26.41 14.15
C VAL A 215 -11.87 -26.35 15.56
N CYS A 216 -11.92 -25.17 16.17
CA CYS A 216 -11.50 -24.94 17.54
C CYS A 216 -12.50 -24.00 18.22
N GLU A 217 -13.02 -24.38 19.39
CA GLU A 217 -13.99 -23.60 20.17
C GLU A 217 -15.18 -23.10 19.34
N GLY A 218 -15.71 -23.94 18.43
CA GLY A 218 -16.84 -23.60 17.56
C GLY A 218 -16.54 -22.62 16.45
N LYS A 219 -15.27 -22.29 16.22
CA LYS A 219 -14.82 -21.44 15.10
C LYS A 219 -14.05 -22.26 14.07
N THR A 220 -14.26 -21.96 12.79
CA THR A 220 -13.52 -22.55 11.68
C THR A 220 -12.31 -21.68 11.34
N PHE A 221 -11.14 -22.31 11.30
CA PHE A 221 -9.87 -21.73 10.90
C PHE A 221 -9.41 -22.33 9.58
N TYR A 222 -8.76 -21.52 8.77
CA TYR A 222 -8.32 -21.85 7.41
C TYR A 222 -6.80 -21.70 7.29
N ARG A 223 -6.15 -22.63 6.59
CA ARG A 223 -4.73 -22.57 6.28
C ARG A 223 -4.43 -23.22 4.93
N LEU A 224 -3.48 -22.68 4.18
CA LEU A 224 -2.88 -23.35 3.05
C LEU A 224 -1.56 -24.00 3.46
N ASP A 225 -1.38 -25.25 3.03
CA ASP A 225 -0.20 -26.06 3.38
C ASP A 225 0.91 -26.01 2.32
N ASP A 226 0.82 -25.13 1.33
CA ASP A 226 1.91 -24.88 0.35
C ASP A 226 3.17 -24.33 1.04
N ILE A 227 3.49 -24.90 2.21
CA ILE A 227 4.53 -24.38 3.05
C ILE A 227 5.75 -25.28 2.94
N ASN A 228 6.69 -24.86 2.15
CA ASN A 228 8.06 -24.83 2.64
C ASN A 228 8.13 -23.69 3.68
N ILE A 229 7.77 -23.99 4.94
CA ILE A 229 8.06 -23.11 6.07
C ILE A 229 9.59 -23.05 6.12
N ILE A 230 10.10 -21.89 5.71
CA ILE A 230 11.51 -21.56 5.84
C ILE A 230 11.81 -21.30 7.32
#